data_1b3fe204730cbca0e99a0065744a5161
#
_entry.id   1b3fe204730cbca0e99a0065744a5161
#
_cell.length_a   1.000
_cell.length_b   1.000
_cell.length_c   1.000
_cell.angle_alpha   90.00
_cell.angle_beta   90.00
_cell.angle_gamma   90.00
#
_symmetry.space_group_name_H-M   'P 1'
#
loop_
_entity.id
_entity.type
_entity.pdbx_description
1 polymer ?
#
loop_
_entity_poly.entity_id
_entity_poly.type
_entity_poly.pdbx_seq_one_letter_code
_entity_poly.pdbx_strand_id
1 'polypeptide(L)'
;MASRTLDFSLDKYQELCEVLAEHYRICTVFEYLSEKPEGNIAIVRHDVDRNIKNALRMAEREHDQGIRSSYYFRYPYTFRPDVLTRIRDLGHEIGYHYEVLSKTNGNFEKAVTLFSSELEEFRKICPITTICMHGSPLSKYNNRDLWSRYDYHSYGIIGEAFLSFEQDNGDLHYLTDTGRTWSGKHSLRDVMRTAPGNGNPEILDTTDDLMGWIAQGSAKKLYLTIHPERWSSNSGEWLVWSALDFGMNLGKKILRRWHS
;
A
#
# COMPACT_ATOMS: atom_id res chain seq x y z
N MET A 1 -30.77 16.52 -1.97
CA MET A 1 -29.66 15.80 -2.63
C MET A 1 -28.47 15.91 -1.69
N ALA A 2 -27.99 14.80 -1.12
CA ALA A 2 -26.74 14.83 -0.36
C ALA A 2 -25.62 15.27 -1.29
N SER A 3 -24.79 16.22 -0.86
CA SER A 3 -23.60 16.63 -1.60
C SER A 3 -22.70 15.42 -1.75
N ARG A 4 -22.41 15.00 -2.98
CA ARG A 4 -21.55 13.86 -3.23
C ARG A 4 -20.13 14.21 -2.77
N THR A 5 -19.59 13.45 -1.84
CA THR A 5 -18.24 13.67 -1.34
C THR A 5 -17.23 13.52 -2.47
N LEU A 6 -16.24 14.41 -2.52
CA LEU A 6 -15.21 14.42 -3.55
C LEU A 6 -14.38 13.12 -3.45
N ASP A 7 -14.25 12.40 -4.56
CA ASP A 7 -13.46 11.18 -4.59
C ASP A 7 -11.97 11.44 -4.31
N PHE A 8 -11.29 10.50 -3.67
CA PHE A 8 -9.92 10.65 -3.18
C PHE A 8 -9.73 11.86 -2.24
N SER A 9 -10.76 12.20 -1.46
CA SER A 9 -10.65 13.07 -0.29
C SER A 9 -10.55 12.24 0.99
N LEU A 10 -10.03 12.85 2.08
CA LEU A 10 -10.00 12.18 3.39
C LEU A 10 -11.41 11.86 3.93
N ASP A 11 -12.41 12.63 3.53
CA ASP A 11 -13.81 12.36 3.91
C ASP A 11 -14.36 11.14 3.14
N LYS A 12 -14.02 11.01 1.84
CA LYS A 12 -14.33 9.80 1.07
C LYS A 12 -13.57 8.58 1.60
N TYR A 13 -12.34 8.77 2.09
CA TYR A 13 -11.59 7.72 2.76
C TYR A 13 -12.28 7.23 4.03
N GLN A 14 -12.82 8.15 4.80
CA GLN A 14 -13.59 7.80 6.01
C GLN A 14 -14.83 6.97 5.66
N GLU A 15 -15.59 7.34 4.62
CA GLU A 15 -16.73 6.56 4.13
C GLU A 15 -16.29 5.14 3.70
N LEU A 16 -15.14 5.01 3.04
CA LEU A 16 -14.57 3.70 2.68
C LEU A 16 -14.24 2.87 3.92
N CYS A 17 -13.63 3.48 4.95
CA CYS A 17 -13.32 2.80 6.20
C CYS A 17 -14.57 2.28 6.90
N GLU A 18 -15.65 3.08 6.92
CA GLU A 18 -16.95 2.68 7.49
C GLU A 18 -17.51 1.45 6.77
N VAL A 19 -17.53 1.45 5.45
CA VAL A 19 -18.00 0.31 4.64
C VAL A 19 -17.10 -0.93 4.84
N LEU A 20 -15.78 -0.76 4.92
CA LEU A 20 -14.86 -1.86 5.19
C LEU A 20 -15.12 -2.48 6.56
N ALA A 21 -15.28 -1.65 7.62
CA ALA A 21 -15.54 -2.12 8.98
C ALA A 21 -16.89 -2.83 9.13
N GLU A 22 -17.91 -2.44 8.33
CA GLU A 22 -19.21 -3.10 8.31
C GLU A 22 -19.15 -4.52 7.72
N HIS A 23 -18.28 -4.76 6.74
CA HIS A 23 -18.31 -5.99 5.94
C HIS A 23 -17.14 -6.94 6.22
N TYR A 24 -16.04 -6.45 6.81
CA TYR A 24 -14.81 -7.22 7.03
C TYR A 24 -14.25 -7.05 8.44
N ARG A 25 -13.59 -8.10 8.94
CA ARG A 25 -12.55 -7.94 9.95
C ARG A 25 -11.33 -7.30 9.29
N ILE A 26 -11.01 -6.07 9.64
CA ILE A 26 -9.82 -5.39 9.12
C ILE A 26 -8.61 -5.81 9.94
N CYS A 27 -7.49 -6.10 9.28
CA CYS A 27 -6.24 -6.48 9.91
C CYS A 27 -5.02 -5.89 9.21
N THR A 28 -3.92 -5.82 9.93
CA THR A 28 -2.61 -5.47 9.38
C THR A 28 -2.02 -6.63 8.57
N VAL A 29 -0.97 -6.35 7.79
CA VAL A 29 -0.19 -7.40 7.10
C VAL A 29 0.40 -8.37 8.10
N PHE A 30 0.96 -7.85 9.22
CA PHE A 30 1.50 -8.67 10.29
C PHE A 30 0.45 -9.61 10.89
N GLU A 31 -0.72 -9.09 11.25
CA GLU A 31 -1.80 -9.89 11.83
C GLU A 31 -2.26 -10.99 10.87
N TYR A 32 -2.45 -10.63 9.59
CA TYR A 32 -2.85 -11.62 8.60
C TYR A 32 -1.85 -12.77 8.45
N LEU A 33 -0.56 -12.45 8.35
CA LEU A 33 0.49 -13.45 8.18
C LEU A 33 0.72 -14.32 9.44
N SER A 34 0.54 -13.73 10.63
CA SER A 34 0.77 -14.40 11.91
C SER A 34 -0.43 -15.25 12.35
N GLU A 35 -1.65 -14.72 12.21
CA GLU A 35 -2.86 -15.34 12.75
C GLU A 35 -3.61 -16.18 11.73
N LYS A 36 -3.44 -15.90 10.42
CA LYS A 36 -4.18 -16.50 9.30
C LYS A 36 -5.70 -16.49 9.55
N PRO A 37 -6.29 -15.31 9.77
CA PRO A 37 -7.69 -15.20 10.15
C PRO A 37 -8.61 -15.75 9.06
N GLU A 38 -9.74 -16.34 9.49
CA GLU A 38 -10.79 -16.87 8.62
C GLU A 38 -11.97 -15.90 8.51
N GLY A 39 -12.79 -16.08 7.47
CA GLY A 39 -14.01 -15.31 7.22
C GLY A 39 -13.76 -14.15 6.25
N ASN A 40 -14.58 -13.10 6.41
CA ASN A 40 -14.46 -11.89 5.59
C ASN A 40 -13.33 -11.01 6.16
N ILE A 41 -12.21 -10.93 5.45
CA ILE A 41 -10.99 -10.25 5.90
C ILE A 41 -10.63 -9.15 4.91
N ALA A 42 -10.33 -7.95 5.44
CA ALA A 42 -9.69 -6.89 4.66
C ALA A 42 -8.32 -6.57 5.26
N ILE A 43 -7.29 -6.66 4.43
CA ILE A 43 -5.94 -6.20 4.77
C ILE A 43 -5.80 -4.80 4.19
N VAL A 44 -5.54 -3.80 5.04
CA VAL A 44 -5.35 -2.42 4.63
C VAL A 44 -3.88 -2.04 4.79
N ARG A 45 -3.27 -1.64 3.68
CA ARG A 45 -1.87 -1.24 3.60
C ARG A 45 -1.73 0.14 3.01
N HIS A 46 -0.89 0.97 3.64
CA HIS A 46 -0.50 2.28 3.17
C HIS A 46 0.96 2.29 2.73
N ASP A 47 1.20 2.63 1.45
CA ASP A 47 2.54 2.88 0.93
C ASP A 47 2.80 4.39 0.99
N VAL A 48 3.57 4.81 2.00
CA VAL A 48 3.84 6.23 2.28
C VAL A 48 5.04 6.69 1.44
N ASP A 49 4.76 7.06 0.19
CA ASP A 49 5.80 7.46 -0.76
C ASP A 49 6.29 8.89 -0.55
N ARG A 50 5.38 9.81 -0.17
CA ARG A 50 5.65 11.25 -0.15
C ARG A 50 4.95 12.01 0.98
N ASN A 51 3.64 11.88 1.13
CA ASN A 51 2.84 12.75 2.00
C ASN A 51 2.65 12.18 3.41
N ILE A 52 3.68 12.34 4.25
CA ILE A 52 3.70 11.85 5.63
C ILE A 52 2.57 12.48 6.48
N LYS A 53 2.24 13.75 6.24
CA LYS A 53 1.17 14.43 6.99
C LYS A 53 -0.19 13.78 6.73
N ASN A 54 -0.46 13.38 5.50
CA ASN A 54 -1.69 12.66 5.19
C ASN A 54 -1.67 11.24 5.75
N ALA A 55 -0.53 10.56 5.76
CA ALA A 55 -0.41 9.26 6.41
C ALA A 55 -0.83 9.35 7.88
N LEU A 56 -0.36 10.35 8.62
CA LEU A 56 -0.77 10.57 10.00
C LEU A 56 -2.28 10.88 10.13
N ARG A 57 -2.84 11.76 9.28
CA ARG A 57 -4.28 12.07 9.29
C ARG A 57 -5.15 10.85 9.00
N MET A 58 -4.70 9.98 8.09
CA MET A 58 -5.39 8.72 7.79
C MET A 58 -5.33 7.76 8.98
N ALA A 59 -4.16 7.60 9.59
CA ALA A 59 -3.98 6.78 10.78
C ALA A 59 -4.84 7.25 11.97
N GLU A 60 -4.97 8.56 12.18
CA GLU A 60 -5.84 9.12 13.20
C GLU A 60 -7.32 8.80 12.92
N ARG A 61 -7.79 8.93 11.67
CA ARG A 61 -9.17 8.59 11.28
C ARG A 61 -9.48 7.10 11.41
N GLU A 62 -8.54 6.25 11.05
CA GLU A 62 -8.64 4.78 11.22
C GLU A 62 -8.72 4.41 12.70
N HIS A 63 -7.83 4.98 13.51
CA HIS A 63 -7.82 4.76 14.95
C HIS A 63 -9.16 5.16 15.59
N ASP A 64 -9.72 6.31 15.21
CA ASP A 64 -11.02 6.81 15.71
C ASP A 64 -12.18 5.85 15.39
N GLN A 65 -12.03 5.04 14.33
CA GLN A 65 -12.97 3.99 13.93
C GLN A 65 -12.60 2.59 14.43
N GLY A 66 -11.56 2.47 15.26
CA GLY A 66 -11.08 1.19 15.79
C GLY A 66 -10.38 0.32 14.75
N ILE A 67 -9.96 0.89 13.62
CA ILE A 67 -9.26 0.20 12.54
C ILE A 67 -7.76 0.22 12.80
N ARG A 68 -7.10 -0.91 12.54
CA ARG A 68 -5.64 -1.01 12.48
C ARG A 68 -5.22 -1.42 11.07
N SER A 69 -4.20 -0.76 10.53
CA SER A 69 -3.67 -0.98 9.19
C SER A 69 -2.14 -0.95 9.21
N SER A 70 -1.50 -1.28 8.08
CA SER A 70 -0.05 -1.29 7.95
C SER A 70 0.43 -0.05 7.20
N TYR A 71 1.44 0.64 7.74
CA TYR A 71 2.05 1.82 7.13
C TYR A 71 3.51 1.55 6.79
N TYR A 72 3.85 1.56 5.50
CA TYR A 72 5.20 1.33 4.99
C TYR A 72 5.89 2.63 4.62
N PHE A 73 7.05 2.91 5.22
CA PHE A 73 7.78 4.16 5.04
C PHE A 73 9.10 3.94 4.31
N ARG A 74 9.49 4.92 3.49
CA ARG A 74 10.74 4.92 2.72
C ARG A 74 11.87 5.61 3.49
N TYR A 75 13.03 5.01 3.53
CA TYR A 75 14.23 5.65 4.08
C TYR A 75 15.06 6.31 2.97
N PRO A 76 15.55 7.56 3.16
CA PRO A 76 15.23 8.49 4.23
C PRO A 76 13.99 9.37 3.93
N TYR A 77 13.33 9.21 2.80
CA TYR A 77 12.38 10.15 2.19
C TYR A 77 11.15 10.43 3.07
N THR A 78 10.57 9.39 3.64
CA THR A 78 9.39 9.51 4.51
C THR A 78 9.68 9.03 5.95
N PHE A 79 10.95 8.76 6.27
CA PHE A 79 11.38 8.40 7.61
C PHE A 79 11.35 9.64 8.52
N ARG A 80 10.36 9.70 9.40
CA ARG A 80 10.17 10.75 10.42
C ARG A 80 9.87 10.09 11.76
N PRO A 81 10.85 10.01 12.67
CA PRO A 81 10.72 9.30 13.95
C PRO A 81 9.51 9.68 14.77
N ASP A 82 9.19 10.96 14.85
CA ASP A 82 8.04 11.49 15.56
C ASP A 82 6.71 11.03 14.98
N VAL A 83 6.56 11.04 13.66
CA VAL A 83 5.34 10.58 12.98
C VAL A 83 5.21 9.06 13.04
N LEU A 84 6.30 8.32 12.82
CA LEU A 84 6.30 6.85 12.93
C LEU A 84 5.87 6.42 14.34
N THR A 85 6.45 7.06 15.37
CA THR A 85 6.07 6.82 16.78
C THR A 85 4.59 7.09 17.00
N ARG A 86 4.07 8.22 16.50
CA ARG A 86 2.66 8.56 16.66
C ARG A 86 1.73 7.55 15.99
N ILE A 87 2.02 7.14 14.75
CA ILE A 87 1.21 6.14 14.02
C ILE A 87 1.27 4.77 14.72
N ARG A 88 2.44 4.34 15.20
CA ARG A 88 2.58 3.14 16.03
C ARG A 88 1.74 3.22 17.31
N ASP A 89 1.78 4.35 18.01
CA ASP A 89 1.07 4.53 19.29
C ASP A 89 -0.46 4.59 19.10
N LEU A 90 -0.94 4.87 17.88
CA LEU A 90 -2.33 4.71 17.48
C LEU A 90 -2.71 3.23 17.22
N GLY A 91 -1.76 2.30 17.30
CA GLY A 91 -1.98 0.86 17.17
C GLY A 91 -1.77 0.31 15.78
N HIS A 92 -1.24 1.09 14.84
CA HIS A 92 -0.95 0.64 13.48
C HIS A 92 0.40 -0.07 13.39
N GLU A 93 0.51 -0.95 12.41
CA GLU A 93 1.78 -1.58 12.05
C GLU A 93 2.66 -0.60 11.29
N ILE A 94 3.95 -0.53 11.66
CA ILE A 94 4.98 0.18 10.92
C ILE A 94 5.83 -0.83 10.15
N GLY A 95 5.96 -0.63 8.85
CA GLY A 95 6.80 -1.44 7.98
C GLY A 95 7.83 -0.61 7.21
N TYR A 96 8.83 -1.28 6.66
CA TYR A 96 9.86 -0.66 5.83
C TYR A 96 9.54 -0.81 4.34
N HIS A 97 9.35 0.32 3.64
CA HIS A 97 9.14 0.41 2.20
C HIS A 97 10.46 0.50 1.45
N TYR A 98 11.08 -0.66 1.19
CA TYR A 98 12.46 -0.74 0.69
C TYR A 98 12.57 -0.51 -0.82
N GLU A 99 13.69 0.12 -1.25
CA GLU A 99 14.02 0.36 -2.66
C GLU A 99 15.53 0.23 -2.95
N VAL A 100 16.19 -0.62 -2.18
CA VAL A 100 17.66 -0.68 -2.11
C VAL A 100 18.33 -1.19 -3.39
N LEU A 101 17.69 -2.09 -4.14
CA LEU A 101 18.25 -2.58 -5.39
C LEU A 101 18.25 -1.46 -6.46
N SER A 102 17.21 -0.63 -6.48
CA SER A 102 17.15 0.58 -7.31
C SER A 102 18.20 1.61 -6.89
N LYS A 103 18.38 1.86 -5.59
CA LYS A 103 19.37 2.80 -5.03
C LYS A 103 20.81 2.38 -5.35
N THR A 104 21.07 1.08 -5.45
CA THR A 104 22.42 0.53 -5.70
C THR A 104 22.66 0.14 -7.16
N ASN A 105 21.77 0.59 -8.08
CA ASN A 105 21.86 0.30 -9.51
C ASN A 105 22.01 -1.20 -9.83
N GLY A 106 21.27 -2.05 -9.10
CA GLY A 106 21.24 -3.50 -9.30
C GLY A 106 22.41 -4.26 -8.68
N ASN A 107 23.23 -3.62 -7.85
CA ASN A 107 24.27 -4.33 -7.12
C ASN A 107 23.67 -5.00 -5.88
N PHE A 108 23.52 -6.32 -5.91
CA PHE A 108 22.87 -7.11 -4.87
C PHE A 108 23.59 -7.08 -3.53
N GLU A 109 24.93 -7.12 -3.52
CA GLU A 109 25.73 -7.10 -2.28
C GLU A 109 25.60 -5.74 -1.56
N LYS A 110 25.71 -4.64 -2.33
CA LYS A 110 25.49 -3.31 -1.78
C LYS A 110 24.02 -3.12 -1.35
N ALA A 111 23.08 -3.70 -2.10
CA ALA A 111 21.66 -3.60 -1.80
C ALA A 111 21.30 -4.28 -0.48
N VAL A 112 21.78 -5.49 -0.25
CA VAL A 112 21.49 -6.20 1.01
C VAL A 112 22.17 -5.56 2.22
N THR A 113 23.38 -5.02 2.05
CA THR A 113 24.06 -4.24 3.09
C THR A 113 23.28 -2.96 3.41
N LEU A 114 22.82 -2.24 2.39
CA LEU A 114 22.00 -1.03 2.55
C LEU A 114 20.66 -1.36 3.20
N PHE A 115 20.01 -2.47 2.80
CA PHE A 115 18.77 -2.94 3.41
C PHE A 115 18.92 -3.15 4.92
N SER A 116 19.96 -3.86 5.34
CA SER A 116 20.25 -4.09 6.76
C SER A 116 20.43 -2.77 7.52
N SER A 117 21.23 -1.88 6.98
CA SER A 117 21.49 -0.57 7.59
C SER A 117 20.21 0.29 7.73
N GLU A 118 19.39 0.38 6.68
CA GLU A 118 18.15 1.14 6.71
C GLU A 118 17.12 0.48 7.66
N LEU A 119 17.04 -0.85 7.70
CA LEU A 119 16.18 -1.60 8.62
C LEU A 119 16.56 -1.34 10.09
N GLU A 120 17.84 -1.24 10.40
CA GLU A 120 18.33 -0.91 11.74
C GLU A 120 17.88 0.49 12.18
N GLU A 121 17.85 1.47 11.29
CA GLU A 121 17.34 2.81 11.61
C GLU A 121 15.86 2.77 12.01
N PHE A 122 15.03 2.02 11.28
CA PHE A 122 13.62 1.83 11.66
C PHE A 122 13.49 1.12 13.02
N ARG A 123 14.32 0.12 13.28
CA ARG A 123 14.28 -0.68 14.51
C ARG A 123 14.68 0.08 15.77
N LYS A 124 15.33 1.24 15.63
CA LYS A 124 15.54 2.16 16.75
C LYS A 124 14.23 2.79 17.26
N ILE A 125 13.17 2.78 16.43
CA ILE A 125 11.87 3.40 16.75
C ILE A 125 10.83 2.36 17.16
N CYS A 126 10.73 1.27 16.39
CA CYS A 126 9.77 0.19 16.62
C CYS A 126 10.23 -1.13 15.98
N PRO A 127 9.69 -2.27 16.43
CA PRO A 127 9.91 -3.53 15.74
C PRO A 127 9.40 -3.44 14.29
N ILE A 128 10.22 -3.90 13.35
CA ILE A 128 9.85 -4.07 11.94
C ILE A 128 9.81 -5.56 11.64
N THR A 129 8.63 -6.07 11.37
CA THR A 129 8.37 -7.50 11.15
C THR A 129 7.92 -7.80 9.73
N THR A 130 7.40 -6.81 9.02
CA THR A 130 7.04 -6.92 7.61
C THR A 130 7.70 -5.82 6.78
N ILE A 131 7.91 -6.10 5.51
CA ILE A 131 8.49 -5.18 4.54
C ILE A 131 7.67 -5.15 3.27
N CYS A 132 7.79 -4.08 2.51
CA CYS A 132 7.14 -3.89 1.23
C CYS A 132 8.10 -3.25 0.24
N MET A 133 8.18 -3.75 -0.98
CA MET A 133 9.00 -3.10 -2.01
C MET A 133 8.38 -1.81 -2.51
N HIS A 134 9.18 -0.76 -2.68
CA HIS A 134 8.81 0.41 -3.46
C HIS A 134 8.98 0.14 -4.96
N GLY A 135 7.95 0.44 -5.75
CA GLY A 135 7.90 0.13 -7.19
C GLY A 135 8.96 0.82 -8.05
N SER A 136 9.49 1.97 -7.61
CA SER A 136 10.55 2.73 -8.29
C SER A 136 10.36 2.80 -9.81
N PRO A 137 9.29 3.43 -10.34
CA PRO A 137 8.85 3.27 -11.73
C PRO A 137 9.88 3.74 -12.78
N LEU A 138 10.84 4.57 -12.39
CA LEU A 138 11.92 5.04 -13.26
C LEU A 138 13.17 4.14 -13.21
N SER A 139 13.24 3.19 -12.28
CA SER A 139 14.33 2.22 -12.20
C SER A 139 14.08 1.07 -13.15
N LYS A 140 15.12 0.52 -13.77
CA LYS A 140 15.04 -0.74 -14.52
C LYS A 140 15.03 -1.97 -13.60
N TYR A 141 15.39 -1.81 -12.33
CA TYR A 141 15.48 -2.89 -11.35
C TYR A 141 14.17 -3.05 -10.58
N ASN A 142 13.74 -4.30 -10.37
CA ASN A 142 12.67 -4.62 -9.46
C ASN A 142 13.26 -4.90 -8.07
N ASN A 143 12.82 -4.14 -7.06
CA ASN A 143 13.39 -4.27 -5.71
C ASN A 143 13.11 -5.64 -5.08
N ARG A 144 12.03 -6.34 -5.47
CA ARG A 144 11.73 -7.72 -5.02
C ARG A 144 12.79 -8.74 -5.44
N ASP A 145 13.52 -8.47 -6.54
CA ASP A 145 14.54 -9.39 -7.05
C ASP A 145 15.68 -9.58 -6.05
N LEU A 146 15.84 -8.68 -5.08
CA LEU A 146 16.79 -8.84 -3.97
C LEU A 146 16.62 -10.20 -3.28
N TRP A 147 15.40 -10.60 -3.07
CA TRP A 147 15.03 -11.83 -2.36
C TRP A 147 15.15 -13.11 -3.21
N SER A 148 15.54 -13.00 -4.46
CA SER A 148 15.97 -14.15 -5.26
C SER A 148 17.35 -14.67 -4.89
N ARG A 149 18.15 -13.83 -4.18
CA ARG A 149 19.53 -14.16 -3.75
C ARG A 149 19.71 -14.19 -2.24
N TYR A 150 18.83 -13.56 -1.51
CA TYR A 150 18.88 -13.44 -0.05
C TYR A 150 17.54 -13.83 0.55
N ASP A 151 17.56 -14.27 1.79
CA ASP A 151 16.35 -14.61 2.54
C ASP A 151 16.03 -13.49 3.53
N TYR A 152 14.88 -12.81 3.35
CA TYR A 152 14.43 -11.75 4.27
C TYR A 152 14.12 -12.31 5.67
N HIS A 153 13.80 -13.60 5.80
CA HIS A 153 13.58 -14.22 7.11
C HIS A 153 14.83 -14.17 7.99
N SER A 154 16.04 -14.20 7.40
CA SER A 154 17.30 -14.08 8.14
C SER A 154 17.46 -12.73 8.85
N TYR A 155 16.66 -11.74 8.49
CA TYR A 155 16.58 -10.42 9.13
C TYR A 155 15.44 -10.31 10.16
N GLY A 156 14.78 -11.42 10.53
CA GLY A 156 13.63 -11.42 11.43
C GLY A 156 12.37 -10.82 10.82
N ILE A 157 12.28 -10.80 9.49
CA ILE A 157 11.08 -10.39 8.74
C ILE A 157 10.22 -11.61 8.49
N ILE A 158 8.94 -11.55 8.85
CA ILE A 158 8.00 -12.67 8.66
C ILE A 158 7.35 -12.67 7.29
N GLY A 159 7.33 -11.51 6.60
CA GLY A 159 6.74 -11.42 5.27
C GLY A 159 7.08 -10.16 4.51
N GLU A 160 7.09 -10.31 3.19
CA GLU A 160 7.15 -9.22 2.21
C GLU A 160 5.75 -9.05 1.60
N ALA A 161 5.25 -7.84 1.59
CA ALA A 161 3.85 -7.50 1.33
C ALA A 161 3.29 -7.88 -0.06
N PHE A 162 4.13 -8.37 -0.96
CA PHE A 162 3.71 -8.99 -2.22
C PHE A 162 4.05 -10.48 -2.24
N LEU A 163 5.32 -10.86 -1.93
CA LEU A 163 5.80 -12.23 -2.08
C LEU A 163 5.06 -13.20 -1.16
N SER A 164 4.72 -12.77 0.05
CA SER A 164 4.00 -13.61 1.02
C SER A 164 2.56 -13.92 0.62
N PHE A 165 1.99 -13.16 -0.32
CA PHE A 165 0.62 -13.33 -0.80
C PHE A 165 0.52 -13.96 -2.19
N GLU A 166 1.64 -14.13 -2.92
CA GLU A 166 1.65 -14.77 -4.25
C GLU A 166 1.21 -16.25 -4.19
N GLN A 167 1.26 -16.86 -3.02
CA GLN A 167 0.86 -18.26 -2.79
C GLN A 167 -0.56 -18.40 -2.20
N ASP A 168 -1.26 -17.30 -1.96
CA ASP A 168 -2.66 -17.37 -1.52
C ASP A 168 -3.51 -17.98 -2.65
N ASN A 169 -4.29 -19.02 -2.32
CA ASN A 169 -4.99 -19.92 -3.27
C ASN A 169 -6.11 -19.25 -4.08
N GLY A 170 -5.99 -17.96 -4.39
CA GLY A 170 -6.86 -17.25 -5.31
C GLY A 170 -8.11 -16.61 -4.68
N ASP A 171 -8.29 -16.69 -3.37
CA ASP A 171 -9.42 -16.04 -2.68
C ASP A 171 -9.17 -14.56 -2.34
N LEU A 172 -7.94 -14.08 -2.51
CA LEU A 172 -7.54 -12.73 -2.15
C LEU A 172 -7.66 -11.77 -3.35
N HIS A 173 -8.55 -10.79 -3.26
CA HIS A 173 -8.69 -9.72 -4.25
C HIS A 173 -7.77 -8.56 -3.91
N TYR A 174 -6.77 -8.32 -4.75
CA TYR A 174 -5.83 -7.22 -4.60
C TYR A 174 -6.30 -6.00 -5.39
N LEU A 175 -6.47 -4.87 -4.70
CA LEU A 175 -6.84 -3.58 -5.28
C LEU A 175 -5.89 -2.49 -4.82
N THR A 176 -5.63 -1.52 -5.68
CA THR A 176 -4.77 -0.37 -5.37
C THR A 176 -5.36 0.91 -5.95
N ASP A 177 -5.21 2.01 -5.22
CA ASP A 177 -5.62 3.36 -5.65
C ASP A 177 -4.66 3.99 -6.68
N THR A 178 -3.75 3.18 -7.27
CA THR A 178 -2.74 3.66 -8.22
C THR A 178 -3.38 4.29 -9.45
N GLY A 179 -3.08 5.58 -9.65
CA GLY A 179 -3.63 6.38 -10.74
C GLY A 179 -5.01 6.97 -10.44
N ARG A 180 -5.42 7.03 -9.16
CA ARG A 180 -6.76 7.47 -8.69
C ARG A 180 -7.88 6.65 -9.33
N THR A 181 -7.71 5.35 -9.35
CA THR A 181 -8.70 4.37 -9.79
C THR A 181 -8.37 3.04 -9.14
N TRP A 182 -9.37 2.23 -8.87
CA TRP A 182 -9.22 0.89 -8.27
C TRP A 182 -9.07 -0.23 -9.31
N SER A 183 -9.15 0.12 -10.60
CA SER A 183 -9.08 -0.85 -11.71
C SER A 183 -7.69 -1.44 -12.00
N GLY A 184 -6.65 -0.98 -11.30
CA GLY A 184 -5.26 -1.46 -11.52
C GLY A 184 -4.63 -1.05 -12.87
N LYS A 185 -5.36 -0.34 -13.75
CA LYS A 185 -4.92 0.04 -15.11
C LYS A 185 -3.60 0.82 -15.15
N HIS A 186 -3.25 1.51 -14.07
CA HIS A 186 -2.05 2.35 -13.98
C HIS A 186 -0.92 1.74 -13.16
N SER A 187 -1.12 0.54 -12.59
CA SER A 187 -0.07 -0.19 -11.87
C SER A 187 0.97 -0.75 -12.86
N LEU A 188 2.25 -0.50 -12.57
CA LEU A 188 3.38 -1.02 -13.37
C LEU A 188 4.04 -2.22 -12.68
N ARG A 189 4.19 -2.16 -11.37
CA ARG A 189 4.89 -3.16 -10.54
C ARG A 189 4.12 -3.57 -9.31
N ASP A 190 3.14 -2.74 -8.89
CA ASP A 190 2.23 -3.02 -7.78
C ASP A 190 1.11 -3.95 -8.28
N VAL A 191 1.50 -5.09 -8.82
CA VAL A 191 0.58 -6.11 -9.32
C VAL A 191 0.87 -7.39 -8.58
N MET A 192 -0.14 -7.92 -7.91
CA MET A 192 -0.12 -9.30 -7.43
C MET A 192 -0.62 -10.22 -8.55
N ARG A 193 0.02 -11.35 -8.72
CA ARG A 193 -0.46 -12.42 -9.59
C ARG A 193 -1.57 -13.14 -8.85
N THR A 194 -2.82 -12.68 -9.03
CA THR A 194 -3.99 -13.44 -8.58
C THR A 194 -4.20 -14.65 -9.49
N ALA A 195 -4.71 -15.75 -8.92
CA ALA A 195 -4.98 -16.95 -9.70
C ALA A 195 -5.97 -16.67 -10.86
N PRO A 196 -5.84 -17.37 -12.00
CA PRO A 196 -6.79 -17.26 -13.09
C PRO A 196 -8.19 -17.70 -12.60
N GLY A 197 -9.15 -16.79 -12.65
CA GLY A 197 -10.54 -17.07 -12.22
C GLY A 197 -11.12 -16.07 -11.23
N ASN A 198 -10.29 -15.43 -10.41
CA ASN A 198 -10.72 -14.34 -9.54
C ASN A 198 -10.37 -13.00 -10.20
N GLY A 199 -11.05 -12.70 -11.32
CA GLY A 199 -10.90 -11.41 -11.98
C GLY A 199 -11.19 -10.28 -11.00
N ASN A 200 -10.26 -9.33 -10.86
CA ASN A 200 -10.65 -8.04 -10.31
C ASN A 200 -11.86 -7.55 -11.10
N PRO A 201 -12.87 -6.96 -10.45
CA PRO A 201 -14.04 -6.45 -11.15
C PRO A 201 -13.60 -5.55 -12.29
N GLU A 202 -14.17 -5.75 -13.48
CA GLU A 202 -13.68 -5.13 -14.72
C GLU A 202 -13.67 -3.60 -14.68
N ILE A 203 -14.47 -2.97 -13.80
CA ILE A 203 -14.58 -1.51 -13.72
C ILE A 203 -14.84 -1.08 -12.27
N LEU A 204 -13.78 -0.80 -11.51
CA LEU A 204 -13.84 -0.02 -10.28
C LEU A 204 -13.06 1.29 -10.50
N ASP A 205 -13.70 2.27 -11.13
CA ASP A 205 -13.00 3.51 -11.47
C ASP A 205 -13.05 4.53 -10.31
N THR A 206 -14.06 4.47 -9.46
CA THR A 206 -14.25 5.39 -8.32
C THR A 206 -14.26 4.64 -6.97
N THR A 207 -14.07 5.38 -5.89
CA THR A 207 -14.22 4.82 -4.52
C THR A 207 -15.69 4.43 -4.24
N ASP A 208 -16.67 5.13 -4.84
CA ASP A 208 -18.07 4.74 -4.75
C ASP A 208 -18.32 3.36 -5.40
N ASP A 209 -17.69 3.08 -6.55
CA ASP A 209 -17.79 1.77 -7.20
C ASP A 209 -17.18 0.68 -6.31
N LEU A 210 -16.04 0.94 -5.68
CA LEU A 210 -15.41 0.02 -4.73
C LEU A 210 -16.33 -0.25 -3.54
N MET A 211 -16.88 0.78 -2.91
CA MET A 211 -17.80 0.62 -1.78
C MET A 211 -19.05 -0.16 -2.16
N GLY A 212 -19.63 0.10 -3.34
CA GLY A 212 -20.76 -0.66 -3.86
C GLY A 212 -20.42 -2.13 -4.12
N TRP A 213 -19.21 -2.42 -4.62
CA TRP A 213 -18.72 -3.77 -4.84
C TRP A 213 -18.49 -4.53 -3.52
N ILE A 214 -17.95 -3.86 -2.50
CA ILE A 214 -17.79 -4.40 -1.15
C ILE A 214 -19.16 -4.75 -0.54
N ALA A 215 -20.12 -3.82 -0.61
CA ALA A 215 -21.45 -3.99 -0.04
C ALA A 215 -22.24 -5.16 -0.67
N GLN A 216 -21.89 -5.55 -1.90
CA GLN A 216 -22.48 -6.73 -2.56
C GLN A 216 -21.88 -8.07 -2.07
N GLY A 217 -20.89 -8.05 -1.17
CA GLY A 217 -20.24 -9.26 -0.68
C GLY A 217 -19.43 -10.00 -1.74
N SER A 218 -18.89 -9.29 -2.71
CA SER A 218 -18.25 -9.85 -3.92
C SER A 218 -16.90 -10.54 -3.65
N ALA A 219 -16.28 -10.29 -2.49
CA ALA A 219 -15.03 -10.93 -2.09
C ALA A 219 -15.04 -11.33 -0.62
N LYS A 220 -14.47 -12.49 -0.30
CA LYS A 220 -14.23 -12.89 1.11
C LYS A 220 -12.96 -12.29 1.68
N LYS A 221 -11.93 -12.19 0.87
CA LYS A 221 -10.65 -11.62 1.28
C LYS A 221 -10.26 -10.46 0.37
N LEU A 222 -9.96 -9.33 0.95
CA LEU A 222 -9.61 -8.11 0.26
C LEU A 222 -8.23 -7.61 0.72
N TYR A 223 -7.38 -7.21 -0.20
CA TYR A 223 -6.10 -6.60 0.08
C TYR A 223 -6.04 -5.24 -0.62
N LEU A 224 -6.12 -4.17 0.16
CA LEU A 224 -6.09 -2.80 -0.33
C LEU A 224 -4.71 -2.18 -0.15
N THR A 225 -4.14 -1.66 -1.23
CA THR A 225 -2.95 -0.79 -1.19
C THR A 225 -3.36 0.64 -1.46
N ILE A 226 -3.09 1.50 -0.50
CA ILE A 226 -3.50 2.90 -0.47
C ILE A 226 -2.26 3.78 -0.35
N HIS A 227 -2.22 4.87 -1.12
CA HIS A 227 -1.12 5.82 -1.09
C HIS A 227 -1.60 7.15 -0.51
N PRO A 228 -1.18 7.54 0.69
CA PRO A 228 -1.69 8.75 1.38
C PRO A 228 -1.60 10.04 0.59
N GLU A 229 -0.66 10.17 -0.33
CA GLU A 229 -0.54 11.36 -1.20
C GLU A 229 -1.66 11.51 -2.23
N ARG A 230 -2.46 10.48 -2.47
CA ARG A 230 -3.60 10.56 -3.40
C ARG A 230 -4.87 11.04 -2.75
N TRP A 231 -4.92 11.03 -1.42
CA TRP A 231 -6.06 11.45 -0.62
C TRP A 231 -5.85 12.87 -0.11
N SER A 232 -6.79 13.74 -0.29
CA SER A 232 -6.63 15.16 -0.05
C SER A 232 -7.53 15.65 1.06
N SER A 233 -7.02 16.56 1.91
CA SER A 233 -7.79 17.14 3.02
C SER A 233 -8.68 18.30 2.60
N ASN A 234 -8.45 18.86 1.41
CA ASN A 234 -9.26 19.97 0.86
C ASN A 234 -9.18 20.01 -0.68
N SER A 235 -10.08 20.75 -1.30
CA SER A 235 -10.19 20.84 -2.76
C SER A 235 -8.93 21.43 -3.43
N GLY A 236 -8.18 22.30 -2.76
CA GLY A 236 -6.95 22.85 -3.29
C GLY A 236 -5.84 21.81 -3.38
N GLU A 237 -5.61 21.04 -2.31
CA GLU A 237 -4.71 19.90 -2.32
C GLU A 237 -5.14 18.87 -3.37
N TRP A 238 -6.44 18.59 -3.46
CA TRP A 238 -6.99 17.66 -4.43
C TRP A 238 -6.63 18.04 -5.87
N LEU A 239 -6.79 19.33 -6.23
CA LEU A 239 -6.48 19.80 -7.58
C LEU A 239 -4.98 19.65 -7.91
N VAL A 240 -4.11 20.03 -6.96
CA VAL A 240 -2.65 19.93 -7.14
C VAL A 240 -2.21 18.49 -7.32
N TRP A 241 -2.63 17.59 -6.43
CA TRP A 241 -2.25 16.19 -6.51
C TRP A 241 -2.86 15.46 -7.70
N SER A 242 -4.09 15.81 -8.10
CA SER A 242 -4.73 15.27 -9.30
C SER A 242 -3.97 15.65 -10.57
N ALA A 243 -3.51 16.91 -10.67
CA ALA A 243 -2.71 17.35 -11.81
C ALA A 243 -1.34 16.63 -11.87
N LEU A 244 -0.69 16.42 -10.73
CA LEU A 244 0.56 15.68 -10.64
C LEU A 244 0.38 14.20 -11.03
N ASP A 245 -0.66 13.54 -10.53
CA ASP A 245 -0.98 12.15 -10.88
C ASP A 245 -1.30 12.01 -12.37
N PHE A 246 -2.05 12.95 -12.94
CA PHE A 246 -2.32 12.98 -14.38
C PHE A 246 -1.03 13.07 -15.20
N GLY A 247 -0.11 13.96 -14.83
CA GLY A 247 1.20 14.10 -15.48
C GLY A 247 2.03 12.80 -15.37
N MET A 248 2.07 12.18 -14.20
CA MET A 248 2.79 10.91 -13.99
C MET A 248 2.16 9.76 -14.80
N ASN A 249 0.83 9.67 -14.85
CA ASN A 249 0.14 8.64 -15.62
C ASN A 249 0.40 8.79 -17.13
N LEU A 250 0.46 10.02 -17.63
CA LEU A 250 0.83 10.30 -19.01
C LEU A 250 2.28 9.88 -19.30
N GLY A 251 3.22 10.20 -18.40
CA GLY A 251 4.61 9.75 -18.49
C GLY A 251 4.74 8.23 -18.48
N LYS A 252 4.00 7.53 -17.62
CA LYS A 252 3.95 6.05 -17.61
C LYS A 252 3.42 5.47 -18.92
N LYS A 253 2.42 6.08 -19.56
CA LYS A 253 1.92 5.67 -20.88
C LYS A 253 2.98 5.80 -21.97
N ILE A 254 3.76 6.88 -21.93
CA ILE A 254 4.85 7.11 -22.90
C ILE A 254 5.94 6.06 -22.70
N LEU A 255 6.39 5.83 -21.46
CA LEU A 255 7.42 4.82 -21.14
C LEU A 255 7.00 3.40 -21.56
N ARG A 256 5.73 3.02 -21.39
CA ARG A 256 5.23 1.71 -21.85
C ARG A 256 5.36 1.53 -23.36
N ARG A 257 5.12 2.60 -24.15
CA ARG A 257 5.25 2.54 -25.63
C ARG A 257 6.69 2.44 -26.11
N TRP A 258 7.67 2.82 -25.27
CA TRP A 258 9.10 2.76 -25.62
C TRP A 258 9.74 1.41 -25.22
N HIS A 259 9.06 0.60 -24.41
CA HIS A 259 9.54 -0.70 -23.92
C HIS A 259 8.75 -1.88 -24.51
N SER A 260 7.74 -1.61 -25.33
CA SER A 260 7.02 -2.58 -26.17
C SER A 260 7.57 -2.54 -27.61
#